data_07ca6217e1530500be84687e8cd13f5a
#
_entry.id   07ca6217e1530500be84687e8cd13f5a
#
_cell.length_a   1.000
_cell.length_b   1.000
_cell.length_c   1.000
_cell.angle_alpha   90.00
_cell.angle_beta   90.00
_cell.angle_gamma   90.00
#
_symmetry.space_group_name_H-M   'P 1'
#
loop_
_entity.id
_entity.type
_entity.pdbx_description
1 polymer ?
#
loop_
_entity_poly.entity_id
_entity_poly.type
_entity_poly.pdbx_seq_one_letter_code
_entity_poly.pdbx_strand_id
1 'polypeptide(L)'
;ALMADFGPQILGLSKPSADGRFPLLVKMIDAGDDLSVQIHPADGPQSPTGVGKTEAWYILDHAPGAVVICGLKDGTSKQIFAAEAGDQRVCDHLAELEVQRGDCIFVPAGQTHAIRRGVVLCEVQQTSDVTYRMYDWDRLGLDGQSRETHLLQALEVVDYTLGAAKPTRASFDTNAG
;
A
#
# COMPACT_ATOMS: atom_id res chain seq x y z
N ALA A 1 8.75 3.46 25.97
CA ALA A 1 8.00 4.57 26.53
C ALA A 1 6.51 4.22 26.64
N LEU A 2 5.56 4.91 25.97
CA LEU A 2 4.11 4.77 26.24
C LEU A 2 3.59 3.32 26.21
N MET A 3 3.99 2.50 25.25
CA MET A 3 3.56 1.09 25.19
C MET A 3 4.13 0.24 26.35
N ALA A 4 5.31 0.57 26.85
CA ALA A 4 5.90 -0.15 28.00
C ALA A 4 5.17 0.20 29.32
N ASP A 5 4.74 1.46 29.45
CA ASP A 5 4.16 1.99 30.69
C ASP A 5 2.63 1.83 30.74
N PHE A 6 1.96 1.95 29.59
CA PHE A 6 0.50 2.02 29.46
C PHE A 6 -0.08 1.09 28.39
N GLY A 7 0.69 0.08 27.95
CA GLY A 7 0.29 -0.84 26.87
C GLY A 7 -1.12 -1.42 27.04
N PRO A 8 -1.46 -2.02 28.19
CA PRO A 8 -2.80 -2.58 28.40
C PRO A 8 -3.93 -1.56 28.28
N GLN A 9 -3.73 -0.33 28.73
CA GLN A 9 -4.72 0.74 28.65
C GLN A 9 -4.87 1.27 27.22
N ILE A 10 -3.77 1.34 26.45
CA ILE A 10 -3.76 1.81 25.07
C ILE A 10 -4.36 0.76 24.13
N LEU A 11 -4.02 -0.50 24.31
CA LEU A 11 -4.46 -1.60 23.45
C LEU A 11 -5.88 -2.07 23.75
N GLY A 12 -6.35 -1.92 24.99
CA GLY A 12 -7.62 -2.50 25.43
C GLY A 12 -7.63 -4.01 25.22
N LEU A 13 -8.50 -4.51 24.34
CA LEU A 13 -8.59 -5.93 23.98
C LEU A 13 -7.66 -6.35 22.82
N SER A 14 -7.00 -5.39 22.18
CA SER A 14 -6.11 -5.65 21.06
C SER A 14 -4.75 -6.17 21.52
N LYS A 15 -4.04 -6.85 20.62
CA LYS A 15 -2.68 -7.34 20.88
C LYS A 15 -1.67 -6.36 20.29
N PRO A 16 -0.49 -6.21 20.87
CA PRO A 16 0.60 -5.48 20.24
C PRO A 16 1.08 -6.22 18.98
N SER A 17 1.80 -5.51 18.10
CA SER A 17 2.56 -6.13 17.01
C SER A 17 3.63 -7.10 17.56
N ALA A 18 4.18 -7.97 16.72
CA ALA A 18 5.16 -8.97 17.13
C ALA A 18 6.40 -8.38 17.83
N ASP A 19 6.76 -7.16 17.52
CA ASP A 19 7.86 -6.41 18.13
C ASP A 19 7.43 -5.55 19.34
N GLY A 20 6.21 -5.73 19.83
CA GLY A 20 5.68 -5.07 21.04
C GLY A 20 5.21 -3.63 20.85
N ARG A 21 5.14 -3.13 19.60
CA ARG A 21 4.63 -1.79 19.29
C ARG A 21 3.10 -1.77 19.21
N PHE A 22 2.51 -0.58 19.16
CA PHE A 22 1.11 -0.42 18.79
C PHE A 22 0.89 -0.99 17.37
N PRO A 23 -0.14 -1.81 17.14
CA PRO A 23 -0.22 -2.65 15.94
C PRO A 23 -0.56 -1.89 14.66
N LEU A 24 -0.96 -0.63 14.76
CA LEU A 24 -1.34 0.19 13.63
C LEU A 24 -0.49 1.45 13.52
N LEU A 25 -0.27 1.89 12.30
CA LEU A 25 0.27 3.19 11.95
C LEU A 25 -0.74 3.91 11.06
N VAL A 26 -1.04 5.16 11.39
CA VAL A 26 -1.96 6.01 10.63
C VAL A 26 -1.15 7.16 10.03
N LYS A 27 -1.34 7.40 8.73
CA LYS A 27 -0.70 8.49 8.00
C LYS A 27 -1.73 9.29 7.22
N MET A 28 -1.46 10.60 7.10
CA MET A 28 -2.15 11.46 6.17
C MET A 28 -1.22 11.69 4.99
N ILE A 29 -1.66 11.36 3.79
CA ILE A 29 -0.86 11.46 2.56
C ILE A 29 -1.56 12.43 1.62
N ASP A 30 -0.84 13.49 1.23
CA ASP A 30 -1.20 14.39 0.13
C ASP A 30 -0.20 14.14 -1.00
N ALA A 31 -0.65 13.44 -2.03
CA ALA A 31 0.22 13.02 -3.13
C ALA A 31 0.41 14.18 -4.13
N GLY A 32 1.38 15.03 -3.88
CA GLY A 32 1.80 16.09 -4.81
C GLY A 32 2.50 15.55 -6.06
N ASP A 33 2.93 14.29 -6.05
CA ASP A 33 3.55 13.56 -7.17
C ASP A 33 3.18 12.08 -7.09
N ASP A 34 3.45 11.30 -8.15
CA ASP A 34 3.22 9.85 -8.16
C ASP A 34 4.13 9.15 -7.15
N LEU A 35 3.57 8.35 -6.25
CA LEU A 35 4.37 7.46 -5.43
C LEU A 35 4.80 6.24 -6.27
N SER A 36 5.92 5.61 -5.88
CA SER A 36 6.45 4.45 -6.60
C SER A 36 5.45 3.30 -6.68
N VAL A 37 5.53 2.53 -7.75
CA VAL A 37 4.90 1.20 -7.81
C VAL A 37 5.63 0.30 -6.82
N GLN A 38 4.90 -0.24 -5.86
CA GLN A 38 5.45 -0.95 -4.72
C GLN A 38 4.55 -2.09 -4.26
N ILE A 39 5.12 -2.92 -3.40
CA ILE A 39 4.43 -4.04 -2.77
C ILE A 39 4.99 -4.27 -1.38
N HIS A 40 4.22 -4.89 -0.51
CA HIS A 40 4.61 -5.20 0.86
C HIS A 40 4.50 -6.69 1.14
N PRO A 41 5.43 -7.27 1.93
CA PRO A 41 5.34 -8.65 2.36
C PRO A 41 4.23 -8.86 3.40
N ALA A 42 3.75 -10.08 3.52
CA ALA A 42 2.91 -10.53 4.64
C ALA A 42 3.75 -10.72 5.92
N ASP A 43 3.07 -10.95 7.05
CA ASP A 43 3.75 -11.41 8.28
C ASP A 43 4.53 -12.69 7.99
N GLY A 44 5.72 -12.78 8.53
CA GLY A 44 6.54 -14.00 8.42
C GLY A 44 7.90 -13.77 7.75
N PRO A 45 8.52 -14.83 7.22
CA PRO A 45 9.94 -14.84 6.81
C PRO A 45 10.23 -13.96 5.58
N GLN A 46 9.25 -13.61 4.78
CA GLN A 46 9.42 -12.71 3.64
C GLN A 46 9.53 -11.23 4.05
N SER A 47 9.18 -10.92 5.31
CA SER A 47 9.44 -9.60 5.90
C SER A 47 10.74 -9.65 6.71
N PRO A 48 11.69 -8.75 6.47
CA PRO A 48 12.94 -8.67 7.26
C PRO A 48 12.71 -8.46 8.76
N THR A 49 11.56 -7.91 9.14
CA THR A 49 11.17 -7.66 10.53
C THR A 49 10.20 -8.73 11.08
N GLY A 50 9.76 -9.66 10.24
CA GLY A 50 8.68 -10.59 10.56
C GLY A 50 7.29 -9.98 10.58
N VAL A 51 7.17 -8.65 10.49
CA VAL A 51 5.90 -7.92 10.45
C VAL A 51 5.59 -7.52 9.02
N GLY A 52 4.42 -7.90 8.54
CA GLY A 52 3.90 -7.54 7.23
C GLY A 52 3.37 -6.11 7.19
N LYS A 53 2.90 -5.71 6.01
CA LYS A 53 2.31 -4.38 5.82
C LYS A 53 1.05 -4.46 4.97
N THR A 54 -0.03 -4.89 5.59
CA THR A 54 -1.38 -4.74 5.05
C THR A 54 -1.88 -3.33 5.36
N GLU A 55 -2.53 -2.70 4.40
CA GLU A 55 -2.99 -1.32 4.44
C GLU A 55 -4.48 -1.21 4.12
N ALA A 56 -5.06 -0.08 4.51
CA ALA A 56 -6.33 0.40 4.03
C ALA A 56 -6.22 1.91 3.79
N TRP A 57 -6.75 2.38 2.67
CA TRP A 57 -6.79 3.79 2.31
C TRP A 57 -8.21 4.32 2.39
N TYR A 58 -8.38 5.45 3.04
CA TYR A 58 -9.62 6.20 3.02
C TYR A 58 -9.41 7.51 2.26
N ILE A 59 -10.10 7.69 1.15
CA ILE A 59 -9.94 8.85 0.27
C ILE A 59 -10.61 10.07 0.91
N LEU A 60 -9.81 11.07 1.19
CA LEU A 60 -10.24 12.33 1.81
C LEU A 60 -10.59 13.38 0.78
N ASP A 61 -9.79 13.46 -0.29
CA ASP A 61 -9.99 14.38 -1.41
C ASP A 61 -9.22 13.91 -2.65
N HIS A 62 -9.51 14.45 -3.81
CA HIS A 62 -8.80 14.11 -5.04
C HIS A 62 -8.92 15.23 -6.09
N ALA A 63 -7.91 15.39 -6.93
CA ALA A 63 -7.99 16.19 -8.14
C ALA A 63 -8.91 15.50 -9.18
N PRO A 64 -9.51 16.25 -10.11
CA PRO A 64 -10.29 15.65 -11.19
C PRO A 64 -9.48 14.62 -12.00
N GLY A 65 -10.01 13.40 -12.14
CA GLY A 65 -9.36 12.31 -12.86
C GLY A 65 -8.20 11.64 -12.10
N ALA A 66 -8.00 11.96 -10.82
CA ALA A 66 -6.98 11.28 -10.02
C ALA A 66 -7.34 9.81 -9.82
N VAL A 67 -6.33 8.96 -9.85
CA VAL A 67 -6.45 7.50 -9.72
C VAL A 67 -5.48 6.99 -8.65
N VAL A 68 -5.75 5.81 -8.15
CA VAL A 68 -4.76 4.97 -7.48
C VAL A 68 -4.55 3.70 -8.30
N ILE A 69 -3.40 3.09 -8.13
CA ILE A 69 -3.12 1.76 -8.67
C ILE A 69 -3.29 0.77 -7.52
N CYS A 70 -4.10 -0.27 -7.72
CA CYS A 70 -4.24 -1.32 -6.71
C CYS A 70 -4.64 -2.65 -7.35
N GLY A 71 -3.64 -3.52 -7.49
CA GLY A 71 -3.75 -4.84 -8.08
C GLY A 71 -3.28 -4.93 -9.52
N LEU A 72 -3.35 -6.13 -10.05
CA LEU A 72 -3.00 -6.44 -11.43
C LEU A 72 -4.26 -6.49 -12.30
N LYS A 73 -4.12 -6.14 -13.58
CA LYS A 73 -5.17 -6.33 -14.58
C LYS A 73 -5.46 -7.82 -14.79
N ASP A 74 -6.70 -8.13 -15.10
CA ASP A 74 -7.10 -9.50 -15.44
C ASP A 74 -6.26 -10.06 -16.60
N GLY A 75 -5.85 -11.31 -16.47
CA GLY A 75 -5.04 -12.00 -17.46
C GLY A 75 -3.54 -11.72 -17.38
N THR A 76 -3.07 -10.89 -16.46
CA THR A 76 -1.63 -10.70 -16.24
C THR A 76 -0.99 -11.99 -15.76
N SER A 77 -0.11 -12.58 -16.56
CA SER A 77 0.60 -13.80 -16.16
C SER A 77 1.83 -13.48 -15.32
N LYS A 78 2.18 -14.40 -14.43
CA LYS A 78 3.40 -14.29 -13.60
C LYS A 78 4.65 -14.08 -14.45
N GLN A 79 4.78 -14.82 -15.57
CA GLN A 79 5.96 -14.77 -16.43
C GLN A 79 6.11 -13.41 -17.10
N ILE A 80 5.03 -12.88 -17.67
CA ILE A 80 5.04 -11.57 -18.35
C ILE A 80 5.29 -10.48 -17.32
N PHE A 81 4.57 -10.48 -16.20
CA PHE A 81 4.76 -9.49 -15.15
C PHE A 81 6.19 -9.47 -14.62
N ALA A 82 6.77 -10.63 -14.33
CA ALA A 82 8.16 -10.73 -13.84
C ALA A 82 9.20 -10.20 -14.84
N ALA A 83 8.93 -10.31 -16.13
CA ALA A 83 9.83 -9.82 -17.18
C ALA A 83 9.76 -8.29 -17.35
N GLU A 84 8.68 -7.65 -16.92
CA GLU A 84 8.37 -6.23 -17.20
C GLU A 84 8.23 -5.36 -15.96
N ALA A 85 8.24 -5.96 -14.78
CA ALA A 85 7.99 -5.26 -13.51
C ALA A 85 9.05 -4.22 -13.11
N GLY A 86 10.23 -4.26 -13.70
CA GLY A 86 11.37 -3.39 -13.34
C GLY A 86 11.46 -2.08 -14.12
N ASP A 87 10.58 -1.84 -15.08
CA ASP A 87 10.57 -0.64 -15.91
C ASP A 87 9.15 -0.17 -16.22
N GLN A 88 9.01 0.84 -17.09
CA GLN A 88 7.72 1.46 -17.42
C GLN A 88 6.67 0.45 -17.93
N ARG A 89 7.06 -0.68 -18.49
CA ARG A 89 6.14 -1.72 -18.99
C ARG A 89 5.30 -2.33 -17.86
N VAL A 90 5.74 -2.25 -16.63
CA VAL A 90 4.92 -2.67 -15.46
C VAL A 90 3.55 -2.02 -15.49
N CYS A 91 3.43 -0.78 -15.96
CA CYS A 91 2.17 -0.03 -16.02
C CYS A 91 1.10 -0.69 -16.90
N ASP A 92 1.51 -1.49 -17.90
CA ASP A 92 0.58 -2.20 -18.77
C ASP A 92 -0.19 -3.29 -18.02
N HIS A 93 0.33 -3.73 -16.90
CA HIS A 93 -0.21 -4.80 -16.06
C HIS A 93 -0.96 -4.32 -14.83
N LEU A 94 -0.90 -3.02 -14.51
CA LEU A 94 -1.45 -2.46 -13.29
C LEU A 94 -2.90 -2.00 -13.47
N ALA A 95 -3.75 -2.31 -12.49
CA ALA A 95 -5.13 -1.86 -12.46
C ALA A 95 -5.21 -0.46 -11.85
N GLU A 96 -5.63 0.51 -12.66
CA GLU A 96 -5.95 1.87 -12.23
C GLU A 96 -7.40 1.95 -11.76
N LEU A 97 -7.63 2.62 -10.64
CA LEU A 97 -8.93 2.85 -10.02
C LEU A 97 -9.16 4.35 -9.91
N GLU A 98 -10.20 4.85 -10.57
CA GLU A 98 -10.71 6.19 -10.26
C GLU A 98 -11.23 6.21 -8.83
N VAL A 99 -10.87 7.26 -8.09
CA VAL A 99 -11.24 7.40 -6.69
C VAL A 99 -12.20 8.53 -6.47
N GLN A 100 -13.03 8.40 -5.45
CA GLN A 100 -13.92 9.44 -4.98
C GLN A 100 -13.75 9.62 -3.47
N ARG A 101 -14.00 10.82 -2.98
CA ARG A 101 -14.04 11.10 -1.55
C ARG A 101 -14.98 10.13 -0.83
N GLY A 102 -14.50 9.50 0.22
CA GLY A 102 -15.23 8.52 1.01
C GLY A 102 -15.04 7.07 0.56
N ASP A 103 -14.31 6.84 -0.54
CA ASP A 103 -13.93 5.48 -0.91
C ASP A 103 -12.92 4.91 0.10
N CYS A 104 -13.11 3.65 0.44
CA CYS A 104 -12.17 2.86 1.23
C CYS A 104 -11.62 1.73 0.35
N ILE A 105 -10.29 1.64 0.26
CA ILE A 105 -9.58 0.66 -0.57
C ILE A 105 -8.71 -0.18 0.36
N PHE A 106 -8.97 -1.50 0.37
CA PHE A 106 -8.14 -2.43 1.11
C PHE A 106 -6.98 -2.90 0.24
N VAL A 107 -5.77 -2.83 0.78
CA VAL A 107 -4.51 -3.18 0.13
C VAL A 107 -3.84 -4.27 0.97
N PRO A 108 -4.16 -5.54 0.73
CA PRO A 108 -3.51 -6.63 1.45
C PRO A 108 -2.02 -6.72 1.08
N ALA A 109 -1.23 -7.26 1.99
CA ALA A 109 0.14 -7.68 1.68
C ALA A 109 0.14 -8.57 0.43
N GLY A 110 1.15 -8.46 -0.43
CA GLY A 110 1.21 -9.18 -1.71
C GLY A 110 0.49 -8.47 -2.87
N GLN A 111 -0.18 -7.36 -2.63
CA GLN A 111 -0.85 -6.58 -3.69
C GLN A 111 0.04 -5.45 -4.20
N THR A 112 0.31 -5.43 -5.51
CA THR A 112 1.02 -4.33 -6.16
C THR A 112 0.15 -3.08 -6.19
N HIS A 113 0.71 -1.93 -5.79
CA HIS A 113 -0.05 -0.69 -5.69
C HIS A 113 0.81 0.55 -5.86
N ALA A 114 0.15 1.68 -6.13
CA ALA A 114 0.75 3.01 -6.10
C ALA A 114 -0.34 4.08 -5.86
N ILE A 115 0.01 5.14 -5.15
CA ILE A 115 -0.83 6.33 -5.03
C ILE A 115 -0.35 7.31 -6.11
N ARG A 116 -1.25 7.72 -6.99
CA ARG A 116 -0.93 8.68 -8.05
C ARG A 116 -1.14 10.11 -7.56
N ARG A 117 -0.50 11.04 -8.25
CA ARG A 117 -0.59 12.47 -7.99
C ARG A 117 -2.04 12.95 -7.90
N GLY A 118 -2.31 13.84 -6.97
CA GLY A 118 -3.60 14.50 -6.79
C GLY A 118 -4.58 13.74 -5.90
N VAL A 119 -4.15 12.68 -5.23
CA VAL A 119 -4.95 11.96 -4.24
C VAL A 119 -4.55 12.40 -2.84
N VAL A 120 -5.55 12.70 -2.00
CA VAL A 120 -5.38 12.94 -0.56
C VAL A 120 -6.08 11.82 0.19
N LEU A 121 -5.36 11.10 1.03
CA LEU A 121 -5.92 9.94 1.73
C LEU A 121 -5.40 9.80 3.17
N CYS A 122 -6.15 9.08 3.97
CA CYS A 122 -5.72 8.53 5.25
C CYS A 122 -5.34 7.06 5.04
N GLU A 123 -4.09 6.72 5.29
CA GLU A 123 -3.58 5.34 5.26
C GLU A 123 -3.56 4.79 6.68
N VAL A 124 -4.20 3.64 6.88
CA VAL A 124 -4.10 2.84 8.10
C VAL A 124 -3.40 1.54 7.74
N GLN A 125 -2.29 1.24 8.40
CA GLN A 125 -1.45 0.09 8.07
C GLN A 125 -0.96 -0.65 9.32
N GLN A 126 -0.47 -1.88 9.13
CA GLN A 126 0.35 -2.54 10.14
C GLN A 126 1.61 -1.70 10.41
N THR A 127 2.14 -1.79 11.64
CA THR A 127 3.33 -1.03 12.05
C THR A 127 4.60 -1.64 11.44
N SER A 128 4.75 -1.44 10.15
CA SER A 128 5.90 -1.85 9.35
C SER A 128 6.23 -0.75 8.35
N ASP A 129 7.51 -0.60 8.05
CA ASP A 129 8.04 0.30 7.02
C ASP A 129 8.63 -0.46 5.82
N VAL A 130 8.49 -1.78 5.82
CA VAL A 130 9.03 -2.64 4.75
C VAL A 130 8.27 -2.38 3.46
N THR A 131 9.00 -1.86 2.46
CA THR A 131 8.47 -1.54 1.14
C THR A 131 9.42 -2.06 0.08
N TYR A 132 8.91 -2.92 -0.80
CA TYR A 132 9.64 -3.37 -1.98
C TYR A 132 9.19 -2.55 -3.19
N ARG A 133 10.05 -1.57 -3.56
CA ARG A 133 9.83 -0.71 -4.74
C ARG A 133 10.16 -1.46 -6.00
N MET A 134 9.23 -1.47 -6.95
CA MET A 134 9.38 -2.12 -8.25
C MET A 134 9.78 -1.11 -9.33
N TYR A 135 9.06 0.00 -9.43
CA TYR A 135 9.28 1.04 -10.42
C TYR A 135 9.03 2.42 -9.83
N ASP A 136 9.83 3.41 -10.17
CA ASP A 136 9.77 4.75 -9.62
C ASP A 136 9.62 5.86 -10.67
N TRP A 137 8.92 5.57 -11.76
CA TRP A 137 8.62 6.53 -12.83
C TRP A 137 9.87 7.14 -13.47
N ASP A 138 10.99 6.43 -13.49
CA ASP A 138 12.30 6.89 -13.97
C ASP A 138 12.79 8.21 -13.33
N ARG A 139 12.30 8.52 -12.13
CA ARG A 139 12.65 9.73 -11.41
C ARG A 139 14.06 9.67 -10.86
N LEU A 140 14.72 10.83 -10.93
CA LEU A 140 16.00 11.04 -10.25
C LEU A 140 15.76 11.85 -8.96
N GLY A 141 16.48 11.50 -7.91
CA GLY A 141 16.55 12.27 -6.69
C GLY A 141 17.29 13.60 -6.89
N LEU A 142 17.32 14.41 -5.85
CA LEU A 142 18.06 15.70 -5.87
C LEU A 142 19.57 15.52 -6.09
N ASP A 143 20.09 14.34 -5.82
CA ASP A 143 21.47 13.91 -6.05
C ASP A 143 21.71 13.38 -7.47
N GLY A 144 20.71 13.38 -8.34
CA GLY A 144 20.77 12.87 -9.70
C GLY A 144 20.78 11.34 -9.79
N GLN A 145 20.54 10.62 -8.69
CA GLN A 145 20.49 9.17 -8.67
C GLN A 145 19.02 8.69 -8.62
N SER A 146 18.74 7.54 -9.24
CA SER A 146 17.46 6.85 -9.07
C SER A 146 17.35 6.27 -7.66
N ARG A 147 16.14 6.23 -7.11
CA ARG A 147 15.91 5.52 -5.84
C ARG A 147 16.10 4.01 -6.03
N GLU A 148 16.61 3.37 -5.00
CA GLU A 148 16.80 1.92 -4.98
C GLU A 148 15.49 1.18 -5.26
N THR A 149 15.57 0.16 -6.11
CA THR A 149 14.47 -0.79 -6.37
C THR A 149 14.77 -2.13 -5.73
N HIS A 150 13.72 -2.87 -5.40
CA HIS A 150 13.78 -4.15 -4.69
C HIS A 150 13.05 -5.23 -5.52
N LEU A 151 13.35 -5.29 -6.83
CA LEU A 151 12.56 -6.07 -7.77
C LEU A 151 12.50 -7.57 -7.42
N LEU A 152 13.63 -8.16 -7.02
CA LEU A 152 13.66 -9.58 -6.67
C LEU A 152 12.76 -9.88 -5.46
N GLN A 153 12.89 -9.11 -4.39
CA GLN A 153 12.06 -9.26 -3.20
C GLN A 153 10.58 -9.00 -3.50
N ALA A 154 10.31 -8.00 -4.35
CA ALA A 154 8.96 -7.69 -4.78
C ALA A 154 8.31 -8.88 -5.50
N LEU A 155 9.01 -9.48 -6.47
CA LEU A 155 8.50 -10.62 -7.24
C LEU A 155 8.28 -11.90 -6.40
N GLU A 156 9.00 -12.04 -5.28
CA GLU A 156 8.81 -13.14 -4.34
C GLU A 156 7.53 -13.02 -3.51
N VAL A 157 7.02 -11.80 -3.32
CA VAL A 157 5.86 -11.54 -2.47
C VAL A 157 4.58 -11.21 -3.24
N VAL A 158 4.63 -11.09 -4.58
CA VAL A 158 3.42 -10.84 -5.38
C VAL A 158 2.44 -12.00 -5.23
N ASP A 159 1.22 -11.69 -4.80
CA ASP A 159 0.11 -12.63 -4.83
C ASP A 159 -0.68 -12.43 -6.14
N TYR A 160 -0.42 -13.29 -7.10
CA TYR A 160 -1.07 -13.27 -8.42
C TYR A 160 -2.55 -13.70 -8.39
N THR A 161 -3.07 -14.11 -7.23
CA THR A 161 -4.50 -14.41 -7.04
C THR A 161 -5.32 -13.18 -6.71
N LEU A 162 -4.64 -12.09 -6.30
CA LEU A 162 -5.26 -10.80 -6.03
C LEU A 162 -5.44 -10.04 -7.35
N GLY A 163 -6.67 -9.89 -7.80
CA GLY A 163 -7.02 -9.03 -8.93
C GLY A 163 -7.03 -7.55 -8.55
N ALA A 164 -7.64 -6.73 -9.42
CA ALA A 164 -7.87 -5.32 -9.13
C ALA A 164 -8.71 -5.14 -7.85
N ALA A 165 -8.29 -4.24 -6.98
CA ALA A 165 -9.08 -3.89 -5.79
C ALA A 165 -10.40 -3.24 -6.19
N LYS A 166 -11.38 -3.34 -5.31
CA LYS A 166 -12.69 -2.70 -5.48
C LYS A 166 -12.91 -1.72 -4.34
N PRO A 167 -13.08 -0.43 -4.64
CA PRO A 167 -13.44 0.54 -3.61
C PRO A 167 -14.75 0.15 -2.93
N THR A 168 -14.79 0.33 -1.62
CA THR A 168 -16.02 0.19 -0.82
C THR A 168 -16.33 1.54 -0.19
N ARG A 169 -17.60 1.81 0.09
CA ARG A 169 -18.01 3.00 0.84
C ARG A 169 -18.61 2.59 2.16
N ALA A 170 -18.17 3.25 3.22
CA ALA A 170 -18.81 3.09 4.51
C ALA A 170 -20.24 3.66 4.43
N SER A 171 -21.21 2.84 4.77
CA SER A 171 -22.56 3.30 5.07
C SER A 171 -22.61 3.61 6.57
N PHE A 172 -22.75 4.86 6.93
CA PHE A 172 -23.02 5.25 8.31
C PHE A 172 -24.52 5.15 8.55
N ASP A 173 -24.93 4.34 9.50
CA ASP A 173 -26.28 4.41 10.04
C ASP A 173 -26.39 5.69 10.88
N THR A 174 -26.97 6.74 10.31
CA THR A 174 -27.20 8.00 10.99
C THR A 174 -28.26 7.92 12.08
N ASN A 175 -28.91 6.77 12.25
CA ASN A 175 -29.93 6.52 13.26
C ASN A 175 -29.41 5.79 14.51
N ALA A 176 -28.11 5.42 14.53
CA ALA A 176 -27.45 4.88 15.71
C ALA A 176 -26.99 6.05 16.60
N GLY A 177 -27.90 6.65 17.35
CA GLY A 177 -27.67 7.64 18.38
C GLY A 177 -27.79 7.02 19.76
#